data_5dd1f3dcbbac2addc5ccab13571cf920
#
_entry.id   5dd1f3dcbbac2addc5ccab13571cf920
#
_cell.length_a   1.000
_cell.length_b   1.000
_cell.length_c   1.000
_cell.angle_alpha   90.00
_cell.angle_beta   90.00
_cell.angle_gamma   90.00
#
_symmetry.space_group_name_H-M   'P 1'
#
loop_
_entity.id
_entity.type
_entity.pdbx_description
1 polymer ?
#
loop_
_entity_poly.entity_id
_entity_poly.type
_entity_poly.pdbx_seq_one_letter_code
_entity_poly.pdbx_strand_id
1 'polypeptide(L)'
;GYGNYGKGRLALSIVQLFVRNNPQLTYYEIVNAIPFGIEKYSEIQKRKENSNDLSKDIRWFENDLMTSADGISFAFTTQIGRHNIGAIIDFATSQGYTVEPIK
;
A
#
# COMPACT_ATOMS: atom_id res chain seq x y z
N GLY A 1 -14.48 5.32 16.97
CA GLY A 1 -13.23 4.75 16.55
C GLY A 1 -12.94 5.06 15.11
N TYR A 2 -11.85 4.56 14.68
CA TYR A 2 -11.38 4.80 13.33
C TYR A 2 -12.08 3.88 12.34
N GLY A 3 -12.64 2.80 12.85
CA GLY A 3 -13.15 1.79 11.97
C GLY A 3 -12.03 1.27 11.09
N ASN A 4 -12.40 0.81 9.92
CA ASN A 4 -11.43 0.29 8.97
C ASN A 4 -10.72 1.38 8.19
N TYR A 5 -11.26 2.57 8.20
CA TYR A 5 -10.70 3.71 7.50
C TYR A 5 -9.32 4.10 8.03
N GLY A 6 -9.22 4.21 9.35
CA GLY A 6 -8.00 4.67 9.99
C GLY A 6 -6.82 3.77 9.70
N LYS A 7 -7.04 2.46 9.76
CA LYS A 7 -5.98 1.49 9.55
C LYS A 7 -5.46 1.50 8.12
N GLY A 8 -6.38 1.50 7.16
CA GLY A 8 -5.99 1.51 5.76
C GLY A 8 -5.23 2.77 5.39
N ARG A 9 -5.73 3.91 5.82
CA ARG A 9 -5.08 5.19 5.53
C ARG A 9 -3.74 5.32 6.23
N LEU A 10 -3.64 4.85 7.46
CA LEU A 10 -2.37 4.86 8.18
C LEU A 10 -1.34 4.01 7.44
N ALA A 11 -1.72 2.79 7.05
CA ALA A 11 -0.82 1.91 6.33
C ALA A 11 -0.39 2.52 5.01
N LEU A 12 -1.33 3.09 4.26
CA LEU A 12 -1.01 3.75 2.99
C LEU A 12 -0.02 4.90 3.19
N SER A 13 -0.23 5.73 4.21
CA SER A 13 0.66 6.86 4.44
C SER A 13 2.08 6.41 4.78
N ILE A 14 2.23 5.31 5.49
CA ILE A 14 3.54 4.74 5.80
C ILE A 14 4.23 4.27 4.51
N VAL A 15 3.50 3.58 3.64
CA VAL A 15 4.03 3.11 2.37
C VAL A 15 4.41 4.28 1.47
N GLN A 16 3.56 5.30 1.40
CA GLN A 16 3.84 6.50 0.62
C GLN A 16 5.10 7.21 1.10
N LEU A 17 5.26 7.29 2.42
CA LEU A 17 6.45 7.93 3.00
C LEU A 17 7.70 7.14 2.64
N PHE A 18 7.64 5.81 2.71
CA PHE A 18 8.76 4.95 2.37
C PHE A 18 9.17 5.15 0.91
N VAL A 19 8.21 5.13 -0.01
CA VAL A 19 8.48 5.30 -1.43
C VAL A 19 9.05 6.69 -1.71
N ARG A 20 8.50 7.70 -1.07
CA ARG A 20 8.98 9.07 -1.23
C ARG A 20 10.41 9.24 -0.75
N ASN A 21 10.76 8.61 0.35
CA ASN A 21 12.10 8.71 0.93
C ASN A 21 13.12 7.83 0.21
N ASN A 22 12.67 6.94 -0.65
CA ASN A 22 13.53 6.00 -1.36
C ASN A 22 13.22 6.00 -2.86
N PRO A 23 13.37 7.16 -3.52
CA PRO A 23 12.97 7.29 -4.93
C PRO A 23 13.82 6.47 -5.89
N GLN A 24 14.92 5.92 -5.43
CA GLN A 24 15.82 5.11 -6.24
C GLN A 24 15.42 3.64 -6.31
N LEU A 25 14.46 3.21 -5.49
CA LEU A 25 14.11 1.79 -5.40
C LEU A 25 13.26 1.35 -6.60
N THR A 26 13.60 0.16 -7.12
CA THR A 26 12.79 -0.49 -8.14
C THR A 26 11.55 -1.12 -7.50
N TYR A 27 10.62 -1.55 -8.37
CA TYR A 27 9.40 -2.19 -7.90
C TYR A 27 9.71 -3.41 -7.03
N TYR A 28 10.64 -4.27 -7.46
CA TYR A 28 10.99 -5.46 -6.69
C TYR A 28 11.59 -5.12 -5.34
N GLU A 29 12.40 -4.07 -5.29
CA GLU A 29 12.98 -3.66 -4.02
C GLU A 29 11.91 -3.16 -3.06
N ILE A 30 10.93 -2.44 -3.58
CA ILE A 30 9.81 -1.95 -2.78
C ILE A 30 8.98 -3.13 -2.26
N VAL A 31 8.65 -4.09 -3.13
CA VAL A 31 7.86 -5.26 -2.75
C VAL A 31 8.58 -6.09 -1.68
N ASN A 32 9.90 -6.20 -1.80
CA ASN A 32 10.69 -6.96 -0.83
C ASN A 32 10.80 -6.26 0.52
N ALA A 33 10.72 -4.94 0.52
CA ALA A 33 10.85 -4.16 1.76
C ALA A 33 9.53 -4.09 2.53
N ILE A 34 8.43 -3.91 1.80
CA ILE A 34 7.10 -3.77 2.41
C ILE A 34 6.53 -5.17 2.62
N PRO A 35 6.01 -5.47 3.82
CA PRO A 35 5.63 -6.84 4.16
C PRO A 35 4.50 -7.43 3.29
N PHE A 36 3.60 -6.59 2.76
CA PHE A 36 2.51 -7.10 1.93
C PHE A 36 1.78 -5.94 1.27
N GLY A 37 0.82 -6.27 0.41
CA GLY A 37 -0.18 -5.29 -0.05
C GLY A 37 0.17 -4.49 -1.27
N ILE A 38 1.27 -4.80 -1.94
CA ILE A 38 1.70 -4.08 -3.14
C ILE A 38 1.34 -4.91 -4.38
N GLU A 39 0.75 -4.25 -5.38
CA GLU A 39 0.43 -4.89 -6.64
C GLU A 39 0.60 -3.91 -7.78
N LYS A 40 1.13 -4.38 -8.90
CA LYS A 40 1.24 -3.57 -10.12
C LYS A 40 -0.14 -3.15 -10.59
N TYR A 41 -0.26 -1.90 -10.98
CA TYR A 41 -1.53 -1.38 -11.47
C TYR A 41 -1.98 -2.11 -12.74
N SER A 42 -1.04 -2.46 -13.61
CA SER A 42 -1.36 -3.21 -14.82
C SER A 42 -2.00 -4.57 -14.50
N GLU A 43 -1.56 -5.24 -13.44
CA GLU A 43 -2.13 -6.52 -13.04
C GLU A 43 -3.51 -6.34 -12.42
N ILE A 44 -3.70 -5.25 -11.68
CA ILE A 44 -5.01 -4.93 -11.12
C ILE A 44 -6.02 -4.71 -12.24
N GLN A 45 -5.63 -3.97 -13.28
CA GLN A 45 -6.50 -3.69 -14.41
C GLN A 45 -6.84 -4.96 -15.20
N LYS A 46 -5.87 -5.85 -15.39
CA LYS A 46 -6.12 -7.12 -16.05
C LYS A 46 -7.19 -7.94 -15.34
N ARG A 47 -7.11 -7.98 -14.02
CA ARG A 47 -8.11 -8.71 -13.24
C ARG A 47 -9.49 -8.08 -13.36
N LYS A 48 -9.56 -6.75 -13.40
CA LYS A 48 -10.83 -6.05 -13.59
C LYS A 48 -11.43 -6.35 -14.96
N GLU A 49 -10.61 -6.35 -16.00
CA GLU A 49 -11.07 -6.65 -17.34
C GLU A 49 -11.62 -8.06 -17.47
N ASN A 50 -11.06 -9.00 -16.72
CA ASN A 50 -11.47 -10.39 -16.73
C ASN A 50 -12.59 -10.70 -15.75
N SER A 51 -13.02 -9.71 -15.00
CA SER A 51 -14.08 -9.86 -14.01
C SER A 51 -15.36 -9.23 -14.54
N ASN A 52 -16.48 -9.87 -14.27
CA ASN A 52 -17.79 -9.32 -14.62
C ASN A 52 -18.27 -8.28 -13.63
N ASP A 53 -17.60 -8.15 -12.51
CA ASP A 53 -18.02 -7.23 -11.45
C ASP A 53 -17.00 -6.12 -11.27
N LEU A 54 -16.92 -5.26 -12.27
CA LEU A 54 -15.94 -4.18 -12.28
C LEU A 54 -16.23 -3.08 -11.26
N SER A 55 -17.48 -2.94 -10.89
CA SER A 55 -17.90 -1.79 -10.09
C SER A 55 -17.58 -1.91 -8.61
N LYS A 56 -17.19 -3.08 -8.14
CA LYS A 56 -17.09 -3.33 -6.71
C LYS A 56 -15.68 -3.56 -6.19
N ASP A 57 -14.70 -3.47 -7.04
CA ASP A 57 -13.34 -3.74 -6.60
C ASP A 57 -12.69 -2.50 -6.03
N ILE A 58 -12.86 -2.33 -4.72
CA ILE A 58 -12.25 -1.22 -3.99
C ILE A 58 -11.11 -1.72 -3.09
N ARG A 59 -10.47 -2.81 -3.49
CA ARG A 59 -9.39 -3.42 -2.71
C ARG A 59 -8.08 -2.67 -2.76
N TRP A 60 -7.97 -1.73 -3.70
CA TRP A 60 -6.72 -1.03 -3.93
C TRP A 60 -6.94 0.47 -3.90
N PHE A 61 -5.96 1.19 -3.37
CA PHE A 61 -5.98 2.65 -3.38
C PHE A 61 -5.59 3.15 -4.77
N GLU A 62 -6.51 3.04 -5.72
CA GLU A 62 -6.24 3.37 -7.13
C GLU A 62 -6.11 4.85 -7.40
N ASN A 63 -6.59 5.69 -6.50
CA ASN A 63 -6.43 7.14 -6.62
C ASN A 63 -5.12 7.63 -6.04
N ASP A 64 -4.35 6.73 -5.42
CA ASP A 64 -3.10 7.04 -4.75
C ASP A 64 -1.98 6.15 -5.29
N LEU A 65 -1.90 6.03 -6.61
CA LEU A 65 -0.87 5.21 -7.24
C LEU A 65 0.51 5.75 -6.97
N MET A 66 1.45 4.84 -6.81
CA MET A 66 2.85 5.17 -6.61
C MET A 66 3.63 4.64 -7.80
N THR A 67 4.82 5.20 -8.04
CA THR A 67 5.66 4.78 -9.16
C THR A 67 7.07 4.51 -8.64
N SER A 68 7.62 3.35 -9.02
CA SER A 68 8.97 2.97 -8.65
C SER A 68 10.02 3.66 -9.54
N ALA A 69 11.29 3.51 -9.18
CA ALA A 69 12.39 4.09 -9.94
C ALA A 69 12.45 3.57 -11.38
N ASP A 70 12.01 2.32 -11.59
CA ASP A 70 11.98 1.71 -12.92
C ASP A 70 10.67 1.99 -13.67
N GLY A 71 9.86 2.93 -13.18
CA GLY A 71 8.68 3.41 -13.90
C GLY A 71 7.44 2.53 -13.78
N ILE A 72 7.42 1.62 -12.82
CA ILE A 72 6.27 0.74 -12.62
C ILE A 72 5.28 1.38 -11.65
N SER A 73 4.05 1.59 -12.10
CA SER A 73 2.98 2.10 -11.25
C SER A 73 2.37 0.95 -10.46
N PHE A 74 2.09 1.20 -9.20
CA PHE A 74 1.54 0.19 -8.31
C PHE A 74 0.61 0.82 -7.29
N ALA A 75 -0.21 0.00 -6.67
CA ALA A 75 -1.14 0.43 -5.65
C ALA A 75 -0.94 -0.37 -4.37
N PHE A 76 -1.41 0.19 -3.28
CA PHE A 76 -1.43 -0.49 -1.99
C PHE A 76 -2.86 -0.93 -1.68
N THR A 77 -2.99 -2.02 -0.94
CA THR A 77 -4.29 -2.59 -0.61
C THR A 77 -5.06 -1.75 0.39
N THR A 78 -6.38 -1.73 0.23
CA THR A 78 -7.29 -1.15 1.22
C THR A 78 -7.64 -2.17 2.31
N GLN A 79 -7.28 -3.44 2.12
CA GLN A 79 -7.68 -4.55 2.98
C GLN A 79 -6.75 -4.69 4.18
N ILE A 80 -6.77 -3.71 5.07
CA ILE A 80 -5.93 -3.70 6.26
C ILE A 80 -6.80 -3.92 7.48
N GLY A 81 -6.58 -5.05 8.13
CA GLY A 81 -7.29 -5.39 9.34
C GLY A 81 -6.36 -5.42 10.54
N ARG A 82 -6.94 -5.89 11.64
CA ARG A 82 -6.27 -5.97 12.93
C ARG A 82 -4.98 -6.82 12.87
N HIS A 83 -4.99 -7.86 12.05
CA HIS A 83 -3.85 -8.76 11.94
C HIS A 83 -2.72 -8.21 11.06
N ASN A 84 -3.07 -7.30 10.16
CA ASN A 84 -2.11 -6.77 9.18
C ASN A 84 -1.44 -5.48 9.64
N ILE A 85 -2.16 -4.67 10.42
CA ILE A 85 -1.67 -3.34 10.78
C ILE A 85 -0.39 -3.42 11.62
N GLY A 86 -0.27 -4.46 12.44
CA GLY A 86 0.93 -4.66 13.25
C GLY A 86 2.18 -4.80 12.42
N ALA A 87 2.10 -5.56 11.32
CA ALA A 87 3.24 -5.75 10.42
C ALA A 87 3.68 -4.42 9.78
N ILE A 88 2.72 -3.57 9.42
CA ILE A 88 3.02 -2.28 8.83
C ILE A 88 3.64 -1.34 9.88
N ILE A 89 3.14 -1.36 11.11
CA ILE A 89 3.72 -0.55 12.18
C ILE A 89 5.14 -1.00 12.49
N ASP A 90 5.38 -2.32 12.53
CA ASP A 90 6.72 -2.85 12.74
C ASP A 90 7.66 -2.43 11.61
N PHE A 91 7.17 -2.45 10.38
CA PHE A 91 7.93 -1.96 9.24
C PHE A 91 8.29 -0.49 9.42
N ALA A 92 7.32 0.35 9.79
CA ALA A 92 7.55 1.78 10.00
C ALA A 92 8.61 2.01 11.07
N THR A 93 8.52 1.26 12.17
CA THR A 93 9.48 1.36 13.27
C THR A 93 10.88 0.99 12.80
N SER A 94 11.00 -0.08 12.00
CA SER A 94 12.30 -0.50 11.48
C SER A 94 12.93 0.54 10.55
N GLN A 95 12.09 1.38 9.93
CA GLN A 95 12.56 2.46 9.06
C GLN A 95 12.85 3.75 9.84
N GLY A 96 12.61 3.74 11.14
CA GLY A 96 12.83 4.91 11.97
C GLY A 96 11.69 5.92 11.91
N TYR A 97 10.56 5.55 11.38
CA TYR A 97 9.40 6.45 11.31
C TYR A 97 8.68 6.50 12.66
N THR A 98 8.16 7.66 12.98
CA THR A 98 7.33 7.82 14.16
C THR A 98 5.88 7.56 13.78
N VAL A 99 5.29 6.57 14.44
CA VAL A 99 3.88 6.26 14.24
C VAL A 99 3.14 6.61 15.52
N GLU A 100 2.30 7.63 15.42
CA GLU A 100 1.54 8.07 16.58
C GLU A 100 0.13 7.48 16.53
N PRO A 101 -0.39 7.06 17.68
CA PRO A 101 -1.77 6.58 17.69
C PRO A 101 -2.73 7.71 17.36
N ILE A 102 -3.70 7.38 16.56
CA ILE A 102 -4.74 8.32 16.21
C ILE A 102 -5.75 8.33 17.35
N LYS A 103 -6.07 9.48 17.82
CA LYS A 103 -7.03 9.63 18.92
C LYS A 103 -8.35 10.16 18.44
#